data_7dc42af4428278b9c4efd6c51eb4b7e8
#
_entry.id   7dc42af4428278b9c4efd6c51eb4b7e8
#
_cell.length_a   1.000
_cell.length_b   1.000
_cell.length_c   1.000
_cell.angle_alpha   90.00
_cell.angle_beta   90.00
_cell.angle_gamma   90.00
#
_symmetry.space_group_name_H-M   'P 1'
#
loop_
_entity.id
_entity.type
_entity.pdbx_description
1 polymer ?
#
loop_
_entity_poly.entity_id
_entity_poly.type
_entity_poly.pdbx_seq_one_letter_code
_entity_poly.pdbx_strand_id
1 'polypeptide(L)'
;MQPIVDHIQITVRDISVAVAFYDKFLPLLGFSAQSKTSAVIDAHEFHVVEYSHPRMAFAITSPRRAFQNDPIHRRKPGALHHLAFRAGSRAEVDRLYAELKVIGAVIVTPPREYAEYRPPGYYALFFKDLEGIKYEIVTHSKVVANDGAA
;
A
#
# COMPACT_ATOMS: atom_id res chain seq x y z
N MET A 1 -9.78 -20.11 -15.02
CA MET A 1 -9.88 -19.19 -13.89
C MET A 1 -8.95 -18.01 -14.15
N GLN A 2 -9.42 -16.78 -14.04
CA GLN A 2 -8.55 -15.59 -14.03
C GLN A 2 -8.16 -15.30 -12.58
N PRO A 3 -6.88 -15.20 -12.23
CA PRO A 3 -6.49 -14.88 -10.87
C PRO A 3 -6.89 -13.44 -10.53
N ILE A 4 -7.79 -13.29 -9.58
CA ILE A 4 -8.25 -12.01 -9.03
C ILE A 4 -7.93 -12.03 -7.54
N VAL A 5 -7.34 -10.97 -7.03
CA VAL A 5 -7.11 -10.81 -5.60
C VAL A 5 -8.44 -10.46 -4.94
N ASP A 6 -8.92 -11.32 -4.05
CA ASP A 6 -10.12 -11.08 -3.24
C ASP A 6 -9.80 -10.13 -2.09
N HIS A 7 -8.80 -10.49 -1.29
CA HIS A 7 -8.33 -9.64 -0.19
C HIS A 7 -6.83 -9.79 0.05
N ILE A 8 -6.26 -8.80 0.70
CA ILE A 8 -4.88 -8.83 1.21
C ILE A 8 -4.96 -8.59 2.71
N GLN A 9 -4.28 -9.44 3.48
CA GLN A 9 -4.18 -9.30 4.92
C GLN A 9 -2.71 -9.29 5.32
N ILE A 10 -2.31 -8.27 6.07
CA ILE A 10 -0.93 -8.10 6.55
C ILE A 10 -0.91 -8.04 8.07
N THR A 11 0.17 -8.53 8.65
CA THR A 11 0.41 -8.40 10.09
C THR A 11 1.27 -7.18 10.35
N VAL A 12 0.78 -6.27 11.18
CA VAL A 12 1.47 -5.07 11.66
C VAL A 12 1.99 -5.30 13.07
N ARG A 13 2.94 -4.52 13.53
CA ARG A 13 3.49 -4.69 14.89
C ARG A 13 2.57 -4.06 15.95
N ASP A 14 2.07 -2.85 15.68
CA ASP A 14 1.13 -2.12 16.53
C ASP A 14 -0.09 -1.72 15.73
N ILE A 15 -1.22 -2.38 16.01
CA ILE A 15 -2.45 -2.17 15.24
C ILE A 15 -3.03 -0.76 15.43
N SER A 16 -2.83 -0.12 16.58
CA SER A 16 -3.34 1.22 16.85
C SER A 16 -2.58 2.27 16.05
N VAL A 17 -1.26 2.14 15.97
CA VAL A 17 -0.40 2.98 15.13
C VAL A 17 -0.72 2.75 13.65
N ALA A 18 -0.88 1.50 13.25
CA ALA A 18 -1.21 1.13 11.88
C ALA A 18 -2.58 1.71 11.46
N VAL A 19 -3.63 1.51 12.26
CA VAL A 19 -4.97 2.04 11.95
C VAL A 19 -4.93 3.55 11.71
N ALA A 20 -4.20 4.31 12.54
CA ALA A 20 -4.10 5.76 12.38
C ALA A 20 -3.46 6.18 11.03
N PHE A 21 -2.58 5.36 10.48
CA PHE A 21 -1.98 5.57 9.17
C PHE A 21 -2.92 5.06 8.05
N TYR A 22 -3.44 3.83 8.16
CA TYR A 22 -4.26 3.22 7.10
C TYR A 22 -5.62 3.91 6.93
N ASP A 23 -6.18 4.53 7.98
CA ASP A 23 -7.37 5.39 7.91
C ASP A 23 -7.17 6.61 6.98
N LYS A 24 -5.93 7.03 6.75
CA LYS A 24 -5.58 8.12 5.85
C LYS A 24 -5.08 7.62 4.49
N PHE A 25 -4.33 6.51 4.48
CA PHE A 25 -3.70 5.98 3.28
C PHE A 25 -4.70 5.27 2.36
N LEU A 26 -5.48 4.34 2.89
CA LEU A 26 -6.35 3.50 2.06
C LEU A 26 -7.45 4.29 1.34
N PRO A 27 -8.05 5.36 1.90
CA PRO A 27 -8.97 6.23 1.16
C PRO A 27 -8.35 6.90 -0.06
N LEU A 28 -7.04 7.19 -0.06
CA LEU A 28 -6.35 7.71 -1.25
C LEU A 28 -6.40 6.73 -2.43
N LEU A 29 -6.55 5.43 -2.13
CA LEU A 29 -6.66 4.33 -3.09
C LEU A 29 -8.12 3.92 -3.37
N GLY A 30 -9.11 4.61 -2.78
CA GLY A 30 -10.53 4.34 -2.98
C GLY A 30 -11.16 3.34 -2.01
N PHE A 31 -10.44 2.91 -0.96
CA PHE A 31 -11.05 2.12 0.12
C PHE A 31 -11.92 3.00 1.02
N SER A 32 -12.98 2.41 1.57
CA SER A 32 -13.88 3.12 2.47
C SER A 32 -13.40 3.03 3.92
N ALA A 33 -13.07 4.18 4.50
CA ALA A 33 -12.80 4.26 5.93
C ALA A 33 -14.09 4.20 6.79
N GLN A 34 -15.24 4.58 6.23
CA GLN A 34 -16.54 4.57 6.92
C GLN A 34 -17.11 3.16 7.09
N SER A 35 -16.81 2.24 6.16
CA SER A 35 -17.28 0.86 6.19
C SER A 35 -16.22 -0.12 6.72
N LYS A 36 -15.16 0.36 7.36
CA LYS A 36 -14.18 -0.54 7.98
C LYS A 36 -14.84 -1.33 9.12
N THR A 37 -14.46 -2.58 9.21
CA THR A 37 -14.88 -3.48 10.28
C THR A 37 -13.71 -3.81 11.21
N SER A 38 -14.00 -4.17 12.44
CA SER A 38 -12.98 -4.59 13.39
C SER A 38 -13.49 -5.76 14.21
N ALA A 39 -12.62 -6.74 14.45
CA ALA A 39 -12.91 -7.90 15.29
C ALA A 39 -11.70 -8.22 16.19
N VAL A 40 -12.00 -8.61 17.42
CA VAL A 40 -11.01 -9.14 18.38
C VAL A 40 -11.39 -10.55 18.75
N ILE A 41 -10.45 -11.48 18.64
CA ILE A 41 -10.62 -12.89 18.99
C ILE A 41 -9.51 -13.26 19.98
N ASP A 42 -9.79 -13.06 21.27
CA ASP A 42 -8.79 -13.21 22.34
C ASP A 42 -8.19 -14.61 22.41
N ALA A 43 -8.97 -15.66 22.14
CA ALA A 43 -8.49 -17.04 22.11
C ALA A 43 -7.36 -17.28 21.07
N HIS A 44 -7.25 -16.42 20.07
CA HIS A 44 -6.22 -16.48 19.03
C HIS A 44 -5.20 -15.35 19.11
N GLU A 45 -5.31 -14.45 20.10
CA GLU A 45 -4.52 -13.22 20.19
C GLU A 45 -4.61 -12.39 18.90
N PHE A 46 -5.81 -12.32 18.33
CA PHE A 46 -6.04 -11.80 16.99
C PHE A 46 -6.96 -10.59 17.03
N HIS A 47 -6.42 -9.47 16.60
CA HIS A 47 -7.20 -8.26 16.31
C HIS A 47 -7.04 -7.94 14.83
N VAL A 48 -8.14 -7.79 14.12
CA VAL A 48 -8.18 -7.46 12.69
C VAL A 48 -8.99 -6.20 12.45
N VAL A 49 -8.52 -5.37 11.55
CA VAL A 49 -9.28 -4.22 10.99
C VAL A 49 -9.25 -4.37 9.48
N GLU A 50 -10.43 -4.42 8.86
CA GLU A 50 -10.61 -4.61 7.43
C GLU A 50 -11.25 -3.37 6.79
N TYR A 51 -10.70 -2.98 5.63
CA TYR A 51 -11.17 -1.87 4.79
C TYR A 51 -11.71 -2.44 3.47
N SER A 52 -12.92 -2.02 3.12
CA SER A 52 -13.60 -2.48 1.91
C SER A 52 -13.31 -1.57 0.72
N HIS A 53 -13.17 -2.18 -0.45
CA HIS A 53 -13.11 -1.53 -1.76
C HIS A 53 -13.97 -2.33 -2.74
N PRO A 54 -14.60 -1.74 -3.79
CA PRO A 54 -15.44 -2.49 -4.74
C PRO A 54 -14.76 -3.68 -5.43
N ARG A 55 -13.43 -3.74 -5.43
CA ARG A 55 -12.66 -4.80 -6.12
C ARG A 55 -11.94 -5.76 -5.19
N MET A 56 -11.75 -5.40 -3.92
CA MET A 56 -11.01 -6.23 -2.96
C MET A 56 -11.18 -5.71 -1.54
N ALA A 57 -10.77 -6.49 -0.54
CA ALA A 57 -10.58 -5.98 0.81
C ALA A 57 -9.09 -5.85 1.17
N PHE A 58 -8.78 -4.97 2.11
CA PHE A 58 -7.46 -4.85 2.70
C PHE A 58 -7.58 -4.91 4.22
N ALA A 59 -6.91 -5.86 4.85
CA ALA A 59 -6.95 -6.05 6.29
C ALA A 59 -5.56 -5.89 6.91
N ILE A 60 -5.55 -5.32 8.11
CA ILE A 60 -4.39 -5.30 9.00
C ILE A 60 -4.70 -6.08 10.26
N THR A 61 -3.74 -6.86 10.75
CA THR A 61 -3.89 -7.69 11.94
C THR A 61 -2.77 -7.46 12.94
N SER A 62 -3.10 -7.66 14.22
CA SER A 62 -2.09 -7.73 15.27
C SER A 62 -1.23 -8.99 15.14
N PRO A 63 0.03 -8.96 15.56
CA PRO A 63 0.83 -10.16 15.71
C PRO A 63 0.39 -10.94 16.97
N ARG A 64 0.77 -12.19 17.09
CA ARG A 64 0.76 -12.88 18.38
C ARG A 64 1.75 -12.21 19.33
N ARG A 65 1.48 -12.23 20.64
CA ARG A 65 2.35 -11.65 21.67
C ARG A 65 3.80 -12.13 21.57
N ALA A 66 3.99 -13.42 21.22
CA ALA A 66 5.31 -14.00 21.04
C ALA A 66 6.15 -13.32 19.95
N PHE A 67 5.53 -12.65 18.97
CA PHE A 67 6.19 -12.02 17.83
C PHE A 67 6.08 -10.49 17.84
N GLN A 68 5.48 -9.89 18.87
CA GLN A 68 5.20 -8.46 18.93
C GLN A 68 6.48 -7.59 18.81
N ASN A 69 7.60 -8.10 19.29
CA ASN A 69 8.88 -7.40 19.27
C ASN A 69 9.75 -7.76 18.05
N ASP A 70 9.27 -8.65 17.17
CA ASP A 70 10.04 -9.03 16.00
C ASP A 70 10.16 -7.87 15.01
N PRO A 71 11.36 -7.63 14.47
CA PRO A 71 11.55 -6.56 13.51
C PRO A 71 10.90 -6.91 12.17
N ILE A 72 10.13 -5.98 11.62
CA ILE A 72 9.61 -6.07 10.25
C ILE A 72 10.77 -5.91 9.28
N HIS A 73 10.97 -6.89 8.40
CA HIS A 73 12.01 -6.83 7.37
C HIS A 73 11.59 -7.59 6.11
N ARG A 74 11.39 -6.86 5.01
CA ARG A 74 10.85 -7.36 3.73
C ARG A 74 11.67 -8.46 3.03
N ARG A 75 12.88 -8.75 3.46
CA ARG A 75 13.77 -9.76 2.86
C ARG A 75 13.96 -10.99 3.74
N LYS A 76 13.16 -11.15 4.78
CA LYS A 76 13.08 -12.42 5.52
C LYS A 76 12.31 -13.44 4.67
N PRO A 77 12.66 -14.73 4.69
CA PRO A 77 11.84 -15.77 4.06
C PRO A 77 10.39 -15.69 4.56
N GLY A 78 9.42 -15.77 3.65
CA GLY A 78 8.00 -15.66 3.95
C GLY A 78 7.48 -14.24 4.16
N ALA A 79 8.34 -13.22 4.21
CA ALA A 79 7.90 -11.84 4.38
C ALA A 79 7.42 -11.23 3.04
N LEU A 80 6.46 -10.31 3.15
CA LEU A 80 6.06 -9.49 2.03
C LEU A 80 7.20 -8.53 1.65
N HIS A 81 7.67 -8.60 0.39
CA HIS A 81 8.70 -7.67 -0.08
C HIS A 81 8.14 -6.25 -0.27
N HIS A 82 7.03 -6.11 -0.97
CA HIS A 82 6.22 -4.89 -1.11
C HIS A 82 4.88 -5.22 -1.77
N LEU A 83 3.93 -4.30 -1.65
CA LEU A 83 2.68 -4.29 -2.43
C LEU A 83 2.72 -3.14 -3.42
N ALA A 84 2.34 -3.42 -4.68
CA ALA A 84 2.25 -2.44 -5.74
C ALA A 84 0.79 -2.19 -6.11
N PHE A 85 0.36 -0.93 -6.06
CA PHE A 85 -0.94 -0.48 -6.53
C PHE A 85 -0.79 0.25 -7.86
N ARG A 86 -1.68 -0.06 -8.80
CA ARG A 86 -1.64 0.55 -10.13
C ARG A 86 -2.41 1.86 -10.16
N ALA A 87 -1.73 2.93 -10.53
CA ALA A 87 -2.32 4.21 -10.88
C ALA A 87 -2.66 4.27 -12.39
N GLY A 88 -3.66 5.06 -12.74
CA GLY A 88 -4.11 5.24 -14.12
C GLY A 88 -3.20 6.13 -14.95
N SER A 89 -2.40 7.00 -14.31
CA SER A 89 -1.52 7.96 -14.99
C SER A 89 -0.32 8.35 -14.14
N ARG A 90 0.69 8.98 -14.77
CA ARG A 90 1.82 9.60 -14.05
C ARG A 90 1.36 10.73 -13.13
N ALA A 91 0.43 11.56 -13.59
CA ALA A 91 -0.13 12.65 -12.79
C ALA A 91 -0.82 12.13 -11.51
N GLU A 92 -1.45 10.95 -11.57
CA GLU A 92 -2.02 10.31 -10.38
C GLU A 92 -0.93 9.82 -9.42
N VAL A 93 0.17 9.26 -9.92
CA VAL A 93 1.33 8.88 -9.10
C VAL A 93 1.90 10.11 -8.39
N ASP A 94 2.05 11.24 -9.10
CA ASP A 94 2.57 12.49 -8.55
C ASP A 94 1.63 13.11 -7.51
N ARG A 95 0.32 13.06 -7.76
CA ARG A 95 -0.70 13.48 -6.78
C ARG A 95 -0.63 12.64 -5.51
N LEU A 96 -0.62 11.32 -5.65
CA LEU A 96 -0.51 10.40 -4.49
C LEU A 96 0.79 10.60 -3.72
N TYR A 97 1.89 10.91 -4.39
CA TYR A 97 3.15 11.26 -3.73
C TYR A 97 3.00 12.48 -2.81
N ALA A 98 2.31 13.53 -3.26
CA ALA A 98 2.06 14.71 -2.44
C ALA A 98 1.21 14.36 -1.21
N GLU A 99 0.11 13.60 -1.40
CA GLU A 99 -0.78 13.16 -0.33
C GLU A 99 -0.05 12.26 0.69
N LEU A 100 0.76 11.31 0.22
CA LEU A 100 1.53 10.42 1.09
C LEU A 100 2.50 11.18 2.00
N LYS A 101 3.11 12.25 1.52
CA LYS A 101 3.94 13.12 2.37
C LYS A 101 3.12 13.81 3.46
N VAL A 102 1.93 14.28 3.12
CA VAL A 102 1.01 14.94 4.08
C VAL A 102 0.60 14.00 5.20
N ILE A 103 0.31 12.73 4.89
CA ILE A 103 -0.07 11.74 5.91
C ILE A 103 1.11 11.13 6.67
N GLY A 104 2.34 11.53 6.34
CA GLY A 104 3.56 11.11 7.05
C GLY A 104 4.17 9.79 6.57
N ALA A 105 3.84 9.31 5.37
CA ALA A 105 4.49 8.14 4.80
C ALA A 105 6.00 8.36 4.61
N VAL A 106 6.80 7.32 4.84
CA VAL A 106 8.26 7.39 4.67
C VAL A 106 8.60 7.16 3.20
N ILE A 107 8.92 8.21 2.47
CA ILE A 107 9.28 8.12 1.05
C ILE A 107 10.64 7.43 0.89
N VAL A 108 10.66 6.32 0.14
CA VAL A 108 11.88 5.56 -0.20
C VAL A 108 12.48 6.09 -1.51
N THR A 109 11.62 6.27 -2.53
CA THR A 109 12.03 6.84 -3.82
C THR A 109 10.87 7.68 -4.35
N PRO A 110 11.09 8.99 -4.60
CA PRO A 110 10.10 9.85 -5.25
C PRO A 110 9.67 9.30 -6.62
N PRO A 111 8.56 9.80 -7.20
CA PRO A 111 8.14 9.41 -8.54
C PRO A 111 9.25 9.61 -9.56
N ARG A 112 9.53 8.55 -10.32
CA ARG A 112 10.47 8.61 -11.45
C ARG A 112 10.18 7.51 -12.47
N GLU A 113 10.71 7.67 -13.67
CA GLU A 113 10.74 6.60 -14.67
C GLU A 113 11.86 5.61 -14.36
N TYR A 114 11.56 4.33 -14.60
CA TYR A 114 12.49 3.20 -14.46
C TYR A 114 12.69 2.59 -15.85
N ALA A 115 13.61 3.17 -16.63
CA ALA A 115 13.91 2.72 -17.99
C ALA A 115 14.44 1.28 -18.04
N GLU A 116 15.06 0.83 -16.94
CA GLU A 116 15.56 -0.52 -16.75
C GLU A 116 14.48 -1.58 -16.53
N TYR A 117 13.24 -1.19 -16.20
CA TYR A 117 12.14 -2.12 -15.94
C TYR A 117 11.30 -2.37 -17.19
N ARG A 118 10.65 -3.52 -17.23
CA ARG A 118 9.76 -3.92 -18.31
C ARG A 118 8.32 -4.05 -17.80
N PRO A 119 7.30 -3.70 -18.59
CA PRO A 119 7.38 -3.06 -19.92
C PRO A 119 7.86 -1.59 -19.86
N PRO A 120 8.27 -1.00 -21.00
CA PRO A 120 8.65 0.41 -21.07
C PRO A 120 7.55 1.35 -20.56
N GLY A 121 7.95 2.50 -19.99
CA GLY A 121 7.00 3.47 -19.42
C GLY A 121 6.67 3.18 -17.96
N TYR A 122 7.44 2.33 -17.30
CA TYR A 122 7.31 2.09 -15.87
C TYR A 122 7.64 3.35 -15.08
N TYR A 123 6.63 3.96 -14.47
CA TYR A 123 6.76 5.16 -13.66
C TYR A 123 6.20 4.88 -12.28
N ALA A 124 7.02 5.03 -11.25
CA ALA A 124 6.63 4.60 -9.91
C ALA A 124 7.25 5.45 -8.81
N LEU A 125 6.60 5.42 -7.65
CA LEU A 125 7.13 5.85 -6.37
C LEU A 125 7.17 4.69 -5.39
N PHE A 126 8.11 4.71 -4.46
CA PHE A 126 8.19 3.76 -3.36
C PHE A 126 8.14 4.46 -2.02
N PHE A 127 7.36 3.94 -1.11
CA PHE A 127 7.24 4.46 0.26
C PHE A 127 7.07 3.31 1.27
N LYS A 128 7.11 3.65 2.54
CA LYS A 128 6.78 2.74 3.64
C LYS A 128 5.71 3.39 4.51
N ASP A 129 4.93 2.53 5.17
CA ASP A 129 4.13 2.95 6.30
C ASP A 129 5.01 3.30 7.52
N LEU A 130 4.39 3.63 8.64
CA LEU A 130 5.08 4.02 9.87
C LEU A 130 5.82 2.86 10.55
N GLU A 131 5.53 1.61 10.17
CA GLU A 131 6.17 0.42 10.72
C GLU A 131 7.25 -0.19 9.81
N GLY A 132 7.38 0.32 8.58
CA GLY A 132 8.40 -0.10 7.63
C GLY A 132 7.93 -1.08 6.56
N ILE A 133 6.63 -1.38 6.46
CA ILE A 133 6.06 -2.17 5.38
C ILE A 133 6.13 -1.34 4.10
N LYS A 134 6.69 -1.93 3.03
CA LYS A 134 6.98 -1.22 1.78
C LYS A 134 5.83 -1.33 0.80
N TYR A 135 5.53 -0.20 0.16
CA TYR A 135 4.53 -0.04 -0.89
C TYR A 135 5.12 0.60 -2.14
N GLU A 136 4.42 0.40 -3.24
CA GLU A 136 4.69 1.01 -4.52
C GLU A 136 3.39 1.53 -5.12
N ILE A 137 3.42 2.72 -5.73
CA ILE A 137 2.39 3.19 -6.66
C ILE A 137 3.03 3.25 -8.03
N VAL A 138 2.44 2.57 -9.01
CA VAL A 138 3.05 2.39 -10.33
C VAL A 138 2.05 2.60 -11.45
N THR A 139 2.52 3.18 -12.54
CA THR A 139 1.81 3.18 -13.83
C THR A 139 2.75 2.76 -14.94
N HIS A 140 2.17 2.19 -16.00
CA HIS A 140 2.87 1.85 -17.25
C HIS A 140 2.46 2.80 -18.38
N SER A 141 1.87 3.95 -18.06
CA SER A 141 1.44 4.94 -19.04
C SER A 141 2.65 5.60 -19.68
N LYS A 142 2.76 5.50 -21.00
CA LYS A 142 3.71 6.32 -21.77
C LYS A 142 3.36 7.80 -21.55
N VAL A 143 4.35 8.66 -21.57
CA VAL A 143 4.12 10.10 -21.72
C VAL A 143 3.39 10.27 -23.07
N VAL A 144 2.15 10.72 -23.03
CA VAL A 144 1.53 11.26 -24.25
C VAL A 144 2.31 12.54 -24.52
N ALA A 145 3.20 12.50 -25.51
CA ALA A 145 3.79 13.73 -26.02
C ALA A 145 2.59 14.59 -26.48
N ASN A 146 2.39 15.73 -25.86
CA ASN A 146 1.56 16.76 -26.46
C ASN A 146 2.32 17.17 -27.73
N ASP A 147 1.97 16.55 -28.86
CA ASP A 147 2.32 17.09 -30.16
C ASP A 147 1.63 18.44 -30.22
N GLY A 148 2.41 19.47 -29.90
CA GLY A 148 1.95 20.85 -29.98
C GLY A 148 1.44 21.08 -31.38
N ALA A 149 0.14 21.38 -31.47
CA ALA A 149 -0.44 21.94 -32.66
C ALA A 149 0.31 23.23 -32.99
N ALA A 150 0.98 23.23 -34.11
CA ALA A 150 1.49 24.41 -34.78
C ALA A 150 0.31 25.25 -35.31
#